data_d6820bda8e38cf25222e3a95574d232c
#
_entry.id   d6820bda8e38cf25222e3a95574d232c
#
_cell.length_a   1.000
_cell.length_b   1.000
_cell.length_c   1.000
_cell.angle_alpha   90.00
_cell.angle_beta   90.00
_cell.angle_gamma   90.00
#
_symmetry.space_group_name_H-M   'P 1'
#
loop_
_entity.id
_entity.type
_entity.pdbx_description
1 polymer ?
#
loop_
_entity_poly.entity_id
_entity_poly.type
_entity_poly.pdbx_seq_one_letter_code
_entity_poly.pdbx_strand_id
1 'polypeptide(L)'
;MLIDCHTHDTTRTDAIISVSPALFRPEEGKHYSVGIHPWETGATPDFELLERAAAHPSVAAIGETGVDRLRGAGIDTQTDVFRRHITLSESLRKPLILHVVKALDIILAVKKECRPAMPWIWHGFRGNATMAKQLADNGILLSLGSHFNTDAAASIPADKLLVETDESTAGINEPAARIAACRHISLPEVIALASENLQRAVAYTV
;
A
#
# COMPACT_ATOMS: atom_id res chain seq x y z
N MET A 1 9.78 -4.11 15.03
CA MET A 1 9.86 -4.77 13.70
C MET A 1 8.63 -4.35 12.93
N LEU A 2 8.79 -3.77 11.74
CA LEU A 2 7.69 -3.32 10.90
C LEU A 2 6.99 -4.53 10.26
N ILE A 3 5.67 -4.64 10.42
CA ILE A 3 4.89 -5.77 9.91
C ILE A 3 3.61 -5.37 9.21
N ASP A 4 2.89 -4.39 9.74
CA ASP A 4 1.63 -3.89 9.20
C ASP A 4 1.93 -2.86 8.11
N CYS A 5 1.66 -3.19 6.85
CA CYS A 5 2.05 -2.32 5.75
C CYS A 5 1.11 -1.13 5.55
N HIS A 6 -0.07 -1.14 6.18
CA HIS A 6 -1.04 -0.07 6.05
C HIS A 6 -2.06 -0.07 7.20
N THR A 7 -2.14 1.02 7.93
CA THR A 7 -3.13 1.21 9.00
C THR A 7 -3.51 2.69 9.14
N HIS A 8 -4.73 2.95 9.64
CA HIS A 8 -5.16 4.27 10.10
C HIS A 8 -5.05 4.45 11.62
N ASP A 9 -4.62 3.41 12.35
CA ASP A 9 -4.39 3.49 13.80
C ASP A 9 -3.08 4.24 14.09
N THR A 10 -3.20 5.49 14.51
CA THR A 10 -2.07 6.37 14.82
C THR A 10 -1.30 5.98 16.08
N THR A 11 -1.75 5.00 16.86
CA THR A 11 -1.07 4.54 18.07
C THR A 11 0.01 3.49 17.80
N ARG A 12 0.06 2.94 16.58
CA ARG A 12 0.96 1.83 16.21
C ARG A 12 2.39 2.30 16.02
N THR A 13 3.34 1.44 16.35
CA THR A 13 4.79 1.63 16.14
C THR A 13 5.41 0.54 15.26
N ASP A 14 4.65 -0.51 14.95
CA ASP A 14 5.04 -1.66 14.12
C ASP A 14 4.34 -1.64 12.74
N ALA A 15 3.80 -0.49 12.35
CA ALA A 15 2.99 -0.28 11.16
C ALA A 15 3.42 0.94 10.34
N ILE A 16 3.03 0.97 9.07
CA ILE A 16 3.01 2.19 8.25
C ILE A 16 1.64 2.86 8.43
N ILE A 17 1.64 4.00 9.10
CA ILE A 17 0.43 4.78 9.42
C ILE A 17 0.11 5.68 8.23
N SER A 18 -1.07 5.51 7.65
CA SER A 18 -1.56 6.33 6.53
C SER A 18 -2.14 7.64 7.03
N VAL A 19 -1.65 8.75 6.50
CA VAL A 19 -2.15 10.09 6.83
C VAL A 19 -2.17 10.99 5.60
N SER A 20 -3.14 11.91 5.54
CA SER A 20 -3.09 12.96 4.52
C SER A 20 -1.96 13.96 4.83
N PRO A 21 -1.42 14.68 3.83
CA PRO A 21 -0.35 15.66 4.03
C PRO A 21 -0.70 16.72 5.07
N ALA A 22 -1.95 17.14 5.14
CA ALA A 22 -2.42 18.17 6.08
C ALA A 22 -2.45 17.69 7.54
N LEU A 23 -2.60 16.38 7.75
CA LEU A 23 -2.66 15.75 9.08
C LEU A 23 -1.33 15.16 9.51
N PHE A 24 -0.30 15.21 8.66
CA PHE A 24 1.01 14.64 8.99
C PHE A 24 1.64 15.37 10.19
N ARG A 25 1.85 14.65 11.26
CA ARG A 25 2.53 15.09 12.48
C ARG A 25 3.46 13.97 12.92
N PRO A 26 4.76 14.03 12.53
CA PRO A 26 5.69 12.94 12.82
C PRO A 26 5.96 12.81 14.31
N GLU A 27 5.92 11.58 14.78
CA GLU A 27 6.32 11.18 16.14
C GLU A 27 7.50 10.24 16.07
N GLU A 28 8.38 10.30 17.06
CA GLU A 28 9.57 9.43 17.13
C GLU A 28 9.19 7.95 17.18
N GLY A 29 9.90 7.12 16.42
CA GLY A 29 9.69 5.67 16.38
C GLY A 29 8.47 5.22 15.55
N LYS A 30 7.73 6.13 14.92
CA LYS A 30 6.62 5.81 14.02
C LYS A 30 7.03 5.91 12.55
N HIS A 31 6.36 5.11 11.70
CA HIS A 31 6.52 5.13 10.25
C HIS A 31 5.21 5.52 9.59
N TYR A 32 5.30 6.31 8.53
CA TYR A 32 4.12 6.88 7.87
C TYR A 32 4.11 6.60 6.37
N SER A 33 2.91 6.56 5.79
CA SER A 33 2.71 6.88 4.39
C SER A 33 1.94 8.20 4.28
N VAL A 34 2.31 9.00 3.28
CA VAL A 34 1.67 10.30 3.03
C VAL A 34 1.28 10.39 1.57
N GLY A 35 0.02 10.69 1.30
CA GLY A 35 -0.53 10.77 -0.06
C GLY A 35 -1.83 11.56 -0.14
N ILE A 36 -2.28 11.82 -1.37
CA ILE A 36 -3.59 12.37 -1.69
C ILE A 36 -4.46 11.22 -2.15
N HIS A 37 -5.41 10.85 -1.30
CA HIS A 37 -6.32 9.75 -1.54
C HIS A 37 -7.21 10.03 -2.78
N PRO A 38 -7.58 9.03 -3.60
CA PRO A 38 -8.46 9.22 -4.76
C PRO A 38 -9.76 9.97 -4.44
N TRP A 39 -10.30 9.81 -3.25
CA TRP A 39 -11.52 10.51 -2.82
C TRP A 39 -11.32 12.01 -2.59
N GLU A 40 -10.10 12.46 -2.36
CA GLU A 40 -9.75 13.86 -2.10
C GLU A 40 -9.38 14.63 -3.37
N THR A 41 -9.34 13.96 -4.52
CA THR A 41 -8.93 14.56 -5.80
C THR A 41 -9.96 15.53 -6.41
N GLY A 42 -11.15 15.68 -5.82
CA GLY A 42 -12.17 16.64 -6.23
C GLY A 42 -11.86 18.10 -5.84
N ALA A 43 -11.01 18.32 -4.84
CA ALA A 43 -10.44 19.62 -4.52
C ALA A 43 -9.10 19.81 -5.24
N THR A 44 -8.57 21.02 -5.31
CA THR A 44 -7.23 21.27 -5.84
C THR A 44 -6.19 20.66 -4.89
N PRO A 45 -5.45 19.60 -5.30
CA PRO A 45 -4.48 18.95 -4.43
C PRO A 45 -3.29 19.88 -4.11
N ASP A 46 -2.92 19.98 -2.84
CA ASP A 46 -1.71 20.69 -2.42
C ASP A 46 -0.48 19.79 -2.53
N PHE A 47 0.12 19.78 -3.72
CA PHE A 47 1.31 18.96 -3.97
C PHE A 47 2.57 19.49 -3.30
N GLU A 48 2.67 20.78 -3.02
CA GLU A 48 3.81 21.33 -2.28
C GLU A 48 3.81 20.82 -0.82
N LEU A 49 2.63 20.76 -0.21
CA LEU A 49 2.47 20.20 1.12
C LEU A 49 2.78 18.71 1.12
N LEU A 50 2.32 17.95 0.11
CA LEU A 50 2.64 16.54 -0.06
C LEU A 50 4.15 16.32 -0.17
N GLU A 51 4.83 17.05 -1.05
CA GLU A 51 6.27 16.92 -1.29
C GLU A 51 7.08 17.21 -0.02
N ARG A 52 6.73 18.27 0.72
CA ARG A 52 7.37 18.60 2.01
C ARG A 52 7.16 17.49 3.04
N ALA A 53 5.94 16.98 3.19
CA ALA A 53 5.64 15.91 4.13
C ALA A 53 6.35 14.60 3.73
N ALA A 54 6.27 14.24 2.45
CA ALA A 54 6.86 13.02 1.90
C ALA A 54 8.39 12.96 2.03
N ALA A 55 9.07 14.11 2.04
CA ALA A 55 10.53 14.19 2.23
C ALA A 55 10.98 13.87 3.66
N HIS A 56 10.07 13.83 4.65
CA HIS A 56 10.44 13.58 6.03
C HIS A 56 10.97 12.14 6.21
N PRO A 57 12.01 11.92 7.04
CA PRO A 57 12.63 10.60 7.23
C PRO A 57 11.67 9.53 7.78
N SER A 58 10.68 9.90 8.60
CA SER A 58 9.70 8.95 9.13
C SER A 58 8.66 8.49 8.09
N VAL A 59 8.62 9.12 6.91
CA VAL A 59 7.74 8.68 5.82
C VAL A 59 8.42 7.55 5.07
N ALA A 60 7.91 6.33 5.25
CA ALA A 60 8.44 5.11 4.66
C ALA A 60 7.85 4.79 3.27
N ALA A 61 6.68 5.34 2.94
CA ALA A 61 5.99 5.11 1.67
C ALA A 61 5.21 6.35 1.22
N ILE A 62 4.92 6.44 -0.07
CA ILE A 62 4.01 7.43 -0.66
C ILE A 62 2.63 6.79 -0.81
N GLY A 63 1.59 7.41 -0.30
CA GLY A 63 0.21 6.88 -0.34
C GLY A 63 -0.59 7.26 0.91
N GLU A 64 -1.91 7.00 0.91
CA GLU A 64 -2.60 6.28 -0.17
C GLU A 64 -2.75 7.15 -1.42
N THR A 65 -2.67 6.48 -2.56
CA THR A 65 -2.92 7.07 -3.87
C THR A 65 -3.44 6.01 -4.84
N GLY A 66 -3.96 6.38 -5.98
CA GLY A 66 -4.44 5.43 -6.97
C GLY A 66 -5.74 5.85 -7.64
N VAL A 67 -6.64 4.88 -7.92
CA VAL A 67 -7.88 5.13 -8.66
C VAL A 67 -9.05 4.36 -8.08
N ASP A 68 -10.13 5.07 -7.77
CA ASP A 68 -11.41 4.52 -7.35
C ASP A 68 -12.51 4.93 -8.35
N ARG A 69 -13.07 3.95 -9.09
CA ARG A 69 -14.16 4.22 -10.05
C ARG A 69 -15.50 4.53 -9.40
N LEU A 70 -15.63 4.36 -8.09
CA LEU A 70 -16.89 4.56 -7.38
C LEU A 70 -16.95 5.90 -6.64
N ARG A 71 -15.79 6.51 -6.35
CA ARG A 71 -15.69 7.74 -5.53
C ARG A 71 -14.58 8.65 -6.02
N GLY A 72 -14.64 9.92 -5.58
CA GLY A 72 -13.65 10.94 -5.91
C GLY A 72 -14.01 11.70 -7.18
N ALA A 73 -13.03 12.39 -7.74
CA ALA A 73 -13.16 13.11 -9.02
C ALA A 73 -13.26 12.14 -10.21
N GLY A 74 -13.37 12.66 -11.42
CA GLY A 74 -13.32 11.88 -12.65
C GLY A 74 -12.00 11.07 -12.76
N ILE A 75 -12.06 9.94 -13.47
CA ILE A 75 -10.95 8.98 -13.57
C ILE A 75 -9.67 9.64 -14.11
N ASP A 76 -9.79 10.55 -15.07
CA ASP A 76 -8.64 11.25 -15.65
C ASP A 76 -7.93 12.10 -14.58
N THR A 77 -8.70 12.85 -13.76
CA THR A 77 -8.16 13.65 -12.66
C THR A 77 -7.45 12.77 -11.62
N GLN A 78 -8.09 11.65 -11.22
CA GLN A 78 -7.47 10.71 -10.28
C GLN A 78 -6.18 10.11 -10.87
N THR A 79 -6.20 9.75 -12.15
CA THR A 79 -5.03 9.18 -12.85
C THR A 79 -3.89 10.18 -12.94
N ASP A 80 -4.16 11.46 -13.18
CA ASP A 80 -3.15 12.53 -13.22
C ASP A 80 -2.53 12.73 -11.83
N VAL A 81 -3.36 12.77 -10.78
CA VAL A 81 -2.87 12.83 -9.39
C VAL A 81 -2.01 11.60 -9.08
N PHE A 82 -2.44 10.40 -9.47
CA PHE A 82 -1.67 9.18 -9.30
C PHE A 82 -0.32 9.23 -10.02
N ARG A 83 -0.24 9.74 -11.26
CA ARG A 83 1.03 9.91 -11.99
C ARG A 83 2.00 10.84 -11.25
N ARG A 84 1.52 11.90 -10.62
CA ARG A 84 2.35 12.78 -9.80
C ARG A 84 2.92 12.06 -8.57
N HIS A 85 2.12 11.18 -7.93
CA HIS A 85 2.62 10.34 -6.83
C HIS A 85 3.69 9.35 -7.31
N ILE A 86 3.55 8.78 -8.50
CA ILE A 86 4.59 7.93 -9.10
C ILE A 86 5.89 8.70 -9.25
N THR A 87 5.84 9.91 -9.82
CA THR A 87 7.02 10.77 -9.97
C THR A 87 7.67 11.09 -8.62
N LEU A 88 6.87 11.40 -7.60
CA LEU A 88 7.36 11.66 -6.25
C LEU A 88 8.00 10.43 -5.61
N SER A 89 7.35 9.27 -5.74
CA SER A 89 7.85 7.96 -5.28
C SER A 89 9.24 7.65 -5.85
N GLU A 90 9.41 7.80 -7.17
CA GLU A 90 10.68 7.58 -7.85
C GLU A 90 11.76 8.58 -7.38
N SER A 91 11.40 9.86 -7.25
CA SER A 91 12.35 10.90 -6.83
C SER A 91 12.85 10.73 -5.39
N LEU A 92 11.97 10.30 -4.49
CA LEU A 92 12.27 10.07 -3.07
C LEU A 92 12.71 8.62 -2.78
N ARG A 93 12.67 7.73 -3.78
CA ARG A 93 13.00 6.30 -3.66
C ARG A 93 12.14 5.59 -2.60
N LYS A 94 10.86 5.92 -2.52
CA LYS A 94 9.90 5.36 -1.57
C LYS A 94 8.83 4.54 -2.30
N PRO A 95 8.40 3.37 -1.78
CA PRO A 95 7.35 2.58 -2.40
C PRO A 95 6.02 3.32 -2.44
N LEU A 96 5.10 2.90 -3.33
CA LEU A 96 3.73 3.37 -3.36
C LEU A 96 2.78 2.43 -2.65
N ILE A 97 1.87 2.97 -1.83
CA ILE A 97 0.69 2.27 -1.29
C ILE A 97 -0.52 2.69 -2.11
N LEU A 98 -1.15 1.71 -2.77
CA LEU A 98 -2.20 1.93 -3.76
C LEU A 98 -3.58 1.61 -3.22
N HIS A 99 -4.48 2.59 -3.28
CA HIS A 99 -5.92 2.40 -3.17
C HIS A 99 -6.53 2.16 -4.55
N VAL A 100 -7.14 1.00 -4.78
CA VAL A 100 -7.66 0.66 -6.11
C VAL A 100 -9.02 0.00 -6.02
N VAL A 101 -10.03 0.66 -6.58
CA VAL A 101 -11.39 0.13 -6.64
C VAL A 101 -11.87 0.07 -8.09
N LYS A 102 -12.10 -1.17 -8.59
CA LYS A 102 -12.57 -1.45 -9.96
C LYS A 102 -11.73 -0.82 -11.08
N ALA A 103 -10.43 -0.59 -10.85
CA ALA A 103 -9.53 0.13 -11.75
C ALA A 103 -8.24 -0.64 -12.10
N LEU A 104 -8.28 -1.99 -12.05
CA LEU A 104 -7.12 -2.85 -12.36
C LEU A 104 -6.48 -2.51 -13.72
N ASP A 105 -7.30 -2.34 -14.74
CA ASP A 105 -6.88 -2.01 -16.10
C ASP A 105 -6.07 -0.70 -16.16
N ILE A 106 -6.51 0.33 -15.44
CA ILE A 106 -5.83 1.63 -15.36
C ILE A 106 -4.48 1.46 -14.65
N ILE A 107 -4.45 0.78 -13.50
CA ILE A 107 -3.21 0.57 -12.74
C ILE A 107 -2.16 -0.17 -13.58
N LEU A 108 -2.55 -1.24 -14.26
CA LEU A 108 -1.64 -1.99 -15.11
C LEU A 108 -1.18 -1.19 -16.34
N ALA A 109 -2.06 -0.39 -16.95
CA ALA A 109 -1.71 0.48 -18.08
C ALA A 109 -0.70 1.54 -17.64
N VAL A 110 -0.95 2.24 -16.52
CA VAL A 110 -0.05 3.26 -15.98
C VAL A 110 1.29 2.64 -15.57
N LYS A 111 1.29 1.47 -14.92
CA LYS A 111 2.53 0.78 -14.56
C LYS A 111 3.38 0.42 -15.79
N LYS A 112 2.74 -0.08 -16.84
CA LYS A 112 3.42 -0.41 -18.10
C LYS A 112 4.01 0.83 -18.78
N GLU A 113 3.30 1.95 -18.73
CA GLU A 113 3.72 3.22 -19.31
C GLU A 113 4.88 3.84 -18.51
N CYS A 114 4.73 4.01 -17.20
CA CYS A 114 5.70 4.67 -16.33
C CYS A 114 6.95 3.83 -16.06
N ARG A 115 6.85 2.49 -16.10
CA ARG A 115 7.93 1.53 -15.80
C ARG A 115 8.66 1.87 -14.49
N PRO A 116 7.93 2.01 -13.38
CA PRO A 116 8.51 2.45 -12.11
C PRO A 116 9.56 1.46 -11.60
N ALA A 117 10.63 2.02 -11.01
CA ALA A 117 11.65 1.24 -10.30
C ALA A 117 11.22 0.95 -8.85
N MET A 118 10.45 1.86 -8.25
CA MET A 118 10.00 1.69 -6.86
C MET A 118 8.87 0.66 -6.75
N PRO A 119 8.83 -0.11 -5.63
CA PRO A 119 7.79 -1.09 -5.39
C PRO A 119 6.40 -0.46 -5.31
N TRP A 120 5.40 -1.14 -5.85
CA TRP A 120 3.99 -0.82 -5.68
C TRP A 120 3.36 -1.84 -4.75
N ILE A 121 2.61 -1.38 -3.77
CA ILE A 121 1.87 -2.17 -2.78
C ILE A 121 0.39 -1.92 -3.01
N TRP A 122 -0.34 -2.94 -3.45
CA TRP A 122 -1.80 -2.87 -3.51
C TRP A 122 -2.35 -3.22 -2.13
N HIS A 123 -2.81 -2.21 -1.37
CA HIS A 123 -3.43 -2.44 -0.08
C HIS A 123 -4.88 -2.93 -0.21
N GLY A 124 -5.41 -3.56 0.81
CA GLY A 124 -6.80 -4.02 0.85
C GLY A 124 -7.18 -4.98 -0.27
N PHE A 125 -6.25 -5.84 -0.72
CA PHE A 125 -6.50 -6.70 -1.88
C PHE A 125 -7.59 -7.73 -1.60
N ARG A 126 -8.67 -7.71 -2.41
CA ARG A 126 -9.84 -8.61 -2.30
C ARG A 126 -10.13 -9.38 -3.60
N GLY A 127 -9.25 -9.30 -4.59
CA GLY A 127 -9.39 -9.98 -5.87
C GLY A 127 -9.26 -11.50 -5.76
N ASN A 128 -9.56 -12.22 -6.85
CA ASN A 128 -9.40 -13.67 -6.93
C ASN A 128 -7.95 -14.08 -7.23
N ALA A 129 -7.68 -15.39 -7.24
CA ALA A 129 -6.37 -15.94 -7.49
C ALA A 129 -5.76 -15.55 -8.86
N THR A 130 -6.60 -15.46 -9.91
CA THR A 130 -6.15 -15.03 -11.25
C THR A 130 -5.66 -13.59 -11.23
N MET A 131 -6.40 -12.70 -10.57
CA MET A 131 -6.01 -11.30 -10.42
C MET A 131 -4.75 -11.16 -9.54
N ALA A 132 -4.65 -11.94 -8.45
CA ALA A 132 -3.48 -11.97 -7.60
C ALA A 132 -2.21 -12.36 -8.38
N LYS A 133 -2.31 -13.43 -9.17
CA LYS A 133 -1.22 -13.88 -10.05
C LYS A 133 -0.84 -12.79 -11.06
N GLN A 134 -1.81 -12.19 -11.75
CA GLN A 134 -1.55 -11.13 -12.72
C GLN A 134 -0.80 -9.95 -12.11
N LEU A 135 -1.19 -9.51 -10.92
CA LEU A 135 -0.55 -8.40 -10.21
C LEU A 135 0.87 -8.77 -9.75
N ALA A 136 1.05 -9.98 -9.20
CA ALA A 136 2.36 -10.48 -8.78
C ALA A 136 3.33 -10.63 -9.94
N ASP A 137 2.88 -11.14 -11.10
CA ASP A 137 3.66 -11.24 -12.33
C ASP A 137 4.10 -9.84 -12.86
N ASN A 138 3.33 -8.79 -12.53
CA ASN A 138 3.69 -7.40 -12.81
C ASN A 138 4.51 -6.75 -11.68
N GLY A 139 5.01 -7.51 -10.71
CA GLY A 139 5.88 -7.03 -9.64
C GLY A 139 5.17 -6.21 -8.56
N ILE A 140 3.84 -6.31 -8.45
CA ILE A 140 3.05 -5.62 -7.41
C ILE A 140 2.97 -6.51 -6.17
N LEU A 141 3.28 -5.94 -5.00
CA LEU A 141 3.04 -6.60 -3.71
C LEU A 141 1.56 -6.48 -3.34
N LEU A 142 1.04 -7.51 -2.71
CA LEU A 142 -0.39 -7.60 -2.35
C LEU A 142 -0.54 -7.68 -0.84
N SER A 143 -1.24 -6.72 -0.27
CA SER A 143 -1.53 -6.70 1.15
C SER A 143 -2.93 -7.21 1.43
N LEU A 144 -3.03 -8.10 2.39
CA LEU A 144 -4.25 -8.75 2.84
C LEU A 144 -4.61 -8.30 4.25
N GLY A 145 -5.80 -7.69 4.37
CA GLY A 145 -6.39 -7.28 5.65
C GLY A 145 -7.46 -8.26 6.15
N SER A 146 -8.45 -7.74 6.88
CA SER A 146 -9.53 -8.56 7.47
C SER A 146 -10.45 -9.22 6.43
N HIS A 147 -10.49 -8.72 5.20
CA HIS A 147 -11.36 -9.24 4.13
C HIS A 147 -10.56 -9.57 2.88
N PHE A 148 -10.34 -10.84 2.62
CA PHE A 148 -9.65 -11.31 1.41
C PHE A 148 -10.27 -12.61 0.86
N ASN A 149 -9.94 -12.93 -0.39
CA ASN A 149 -10.29 -14.19 -1.02
C ASN A 149 -9.28 -15.29 -0.61
N THR A 150 -9.75 -16.41 -0.10
CA THR A 150 -8.93 -17.52 0.43
C THR A 150 -8.04 -18.15 -0.63
N ASP A 151 -8.55 -18.33 -1.86
CA ASP A 151 -7.79 -18.92 -2.95
C ASP A 151 -6.68 -17.96 -3.41
N ALA A 152 -6.97 -16.66 -3.39
CA ALA A 152 -5.94 -15.64 -3.65
C ALA A 152 -4.86 -15.68 -2.57
N ALA A 153 -5.22 -15.72 -1.28
CA ALA A 153 -4.27 -15.80 -0.19
C ALA A 153 -3.35 -17.02 -0.30
N ALA A 154 -3.89 -18.17 -0.72
CA ALA A 154 -3.12 -19.37 -0.95
C ALA A 154 -2.15 -19.26 -2.15
N SER A 155 -2.51 -18.48 -3.19
CA SER A 155 -1.82 -18.43 -4.48
C SER A 155 -0.80 -17.29 -4.62
N ILE A 156 -0.87 -16.24 -3.80
CA ILE A 156 0.09 -15.13 -3.84
C ILE A 156 1.51 -15.67 -3.62
N PRO A 157 2.48 -15.36 -4.50
CA PRO A 157 3.88 -15.75 -4.29
C PRO A 157 4.39 -15.25 -2.93
N ALA A 158 5.22 -16.05 -2.27
CA ALA A 158 5.70 -15.74 -0.92
C ALA A 158 6.38 -14.37 -0.83
N ASP A 159 7.16 -13.99 -1.86
CA ASP A 159 7.88 -12.72 -1.94
C ASP A 159 7.00 -11.51 -2.31
N LYS A 160 5.69 -11.72 -2.51
CA LYS A 160 4.70 -10.67 -2.86
C LYS A 160 3.62 -10.46 -1.80
N LEU A 161 3.62 -11.28 -0.74
CA LEU A 161 2.60 -11.22 0.31
C LEU A 161 2.96 -10.19 1.37
N LEU A 162 2.00 -9.32 1.68
CA LEU A 162 2.00 -8.41 2.82
C LEU A 162 0.73 -8.61 3.66
N VAL A 163 0.72 -8.06 4.86
CA VAL A 163 -0.41 -8.07 5.79
C VAL A 163 -0.67 -6.66 6.29
N GLU A 164 -1.94 -6.34 6.55
CA GLU A 164 -2.37 -5.04 7.04
C GLU A 164 -3.55 -5.13 7.98
N THR A 165 -3.78 -4.05 8.74
CA THR A 165 -5.01 -3.88 9.52
C THR A 165 -5.98 -2.87 8.90
N ASP A 166 -5.51 -1.90 8.14
CA ASP A 166 -6.32 -0.83 7.53
C ASP A 166 -7.13 -0.06 8.60
N GLU A 167 -8.45 -0.03 8.51
CA GLU A 167 -9.38 0.56 9.50
C GLU A 167 -9.82 -0.44 10.60
N SER A 168 -9.31 -1.69 10.56
CA SER A 168 -9.72 -2.72 11.51
C SER A 168 -9.17 -2.44 12.91
N THR A 169 -10.02 -2.59 13.92
CA THR A 169 -9.61 -2.58 15.33
C THR A 169 -9.00 -3.90 15.80
N ALA A 170 -9.05 -4.94 14.96
CA ALA A 170 -8.37 -6.21 15.23
C ALA A 170 -6.85 -6.06 15.07
N GLY A 171 -6.09 -6.76 15.90
CA GLY A 171 -4.63 -6.76 15.76
C GLY A 171 -4.17 -7.52 14.51
N ILE A 172 -2.94 -7.25 14.07
CA ILE A 172 -2.34 -7.84 12.86
C ILE A 172 -2.33 -9.37 12.86
N ASN A 173 -2.34 -10.00 14.02
CA ASN A 173 -2.37 -11.46 14.17
C ASN A 173 -3.67 -12.08 13.63
N GLU A 174 -4.78 -11.34 13.59
CA GLU A 174 -6.06 -11.88 13.09
C GLU A 174 -5.98 -12.15 11.57
N PRO A 175 -5.72 -11.18 10.70
CA PRO A 175 -5.57 -11.47 9.27
C PRO A 175 -4.39 -12.42 8.99
N ALA A 176 -3.29 -12.30 9.71
CA ALA A 176 -2.12 -13.18 9.53
C ALA A 176 -2.44 -14.65 9.87
N ALA A 177 -3.20 -14.94 10.93
CA ALA A 177 -3.60 -16.32 11.27
C ALA A 177 -4.52 -16.92 10.21
N ARG A 178 -5.43 -16.15 9.63
CA ARG A 178 -6.29 -16.60 8.53
C ARG A 178 -5.50 -16.89 7.25
N ILE A 179 -4.51 -16.06 6.94
CA ILE A 179 -3.58 -16.29 5.83
C ILE A 179 -2.77 -17.57 6.08
N ALA A 180 -2.27 -17.78 7.30
CA ALA A 180 -1.53 -18.97 7.69
C ALA A 180 -2.35 -20.26 7.44
N ALA A 181 -3.63 -20.24 7.83
CA ALA A 181 -4.54 -21.36 7.58
C ALA A 181 -4.73 -21.64 6.06
N CYS A 182 -4.92 -20.59 5.24
CA CYS A 182 -5.07 -20.73 3.79
C CYS A 182 -3.80 -21.27 3.11
N ARG A 183 -2.62 -20.97 3.65
CA ARG A 183 -1.33 -21.34 3.08
C ARG A 183 -0.74 -22.62 3.69
N HIS A 184 -1.39 -23.21 4.69
CA HIS A 184 -0.91 -24.36 5.45
C HIS A 184 0.48 -24.15 6.07
N ILE A 185 0.75 -22.96 6.57
CA ILE A 185 1.97 -22.57 7.31
C ILE A 185 1.60 -22.00 8.68
N SER A 186 2.56 -21.83 9.56
CA SER A 186 2.31 -21.26 10.89
C SER A 186 2.12 -19.74 10.86
N LEU A 187 1.45 -19.20 11.89
CA LEU A 187 1.33 -17.76 12.07
C LEU A 187 2.70 -17.04 12.14
N PRO A 188 3.71 -17.54 12.90
CA PRO A 188 5.04 -16.94 12.90
C PRO A 188 5.70 -16.88 11.51
N GLU A 189 5.49 -17.89 10.67
CA GLU A 189 6.01 -17.90 9.29
C GLU A 189 5.37 -16.82 8.43
N VAL A 190 4.05 -16.59 8.54
CA VAL A 190 3.38 -15.48 7.83
C VAL A 190 3.90 -14.13 8.32
N ILE A 191 4.04 -13.96 9.63
CA ILE A 191 4.57 -12.74 10.25
C ILE A 191 5.99 -12.44 9.75
N ALA A 192 6.87 -13.42 9.78
CA ALA A 192 8.24 -13.29 9.29
C ALA A 192 8.28 -12.92 7.81
N LEU A 193 7.54 -13.66 6.99
CA LEU A 193 7.45 -13.44 5.54
C LEU A 193 6.97 -12.03 5.19
N ALA A 194 5.86 -11.59 5.78
CA ALA A 194 5.30 -10.28 5.52
C ALA A 194 6.23 -9.16 5.99
N SER A 195 6.85 -9.32 7.15
CA SER A 195 7.83 -8.35 7.67
C SER A 195 9.06 -8.23 6.78
N GLU A 196 9.63 -9.35 6.32
CA GLU A 196 10.77 -9.35 5.40
C GLU A 196 10.44 -8.69 4.07
N ASN A 197 9.24 -8.97 3.51
CA ASN A 197 8.78 -8.36 2.28
C ASN A 197 8.59 -6.85 2.44
N LEU A 198 8.00 -6.42 3.55
CA LEU A 198 7.78 -5.00 3.84
C LEU A 198 9.12 -4.27 4.03
N GLN A 199 10.05 -4.85 4.79
CA GLN A 199 11.39 -4.29 4.97
C GLN A 199 12.12 -4.14 3.64
N ARG A 200 12.05 -5.14 2.75
CA ARG A 200 12.63 -5.04 1.39
C ARG A 200 11.97 -3.93 0.58
N ALA A 201 10.64 -3.79 0.67
CA ALA A 201 9.93 -2.75 -0.06
C ALA A 201 10.32 -1.34 0.38
N VAL A 202 10.57 -1.10 1.68
CA VAL A 202 10.94 0.21 2.21
C VAL A 202 12.46 0.46 2.25
N ALA A 203 13.29 -0.56 2.04
CA ALA A 203 14.76 -0.44 2.13
C ALA A 203 15.38 0.47 1.06
N TYR A 204 14.64 0.86 0.02
CA TYR A 204 15.10 1.83 -0.98
C TYR A 204 15.22 3.26 -0.44
N THR A 205 14.75 3.50 0.79
CA THR A 205 14.69 4.83 1.43
C THR A 205 16.04 5.25 2.08
N VAL A 206 17.07 4.39 2.04
CA VAL A 206 18.38 4.63 2.67
C VAL A 206 19.40 5.09 1.63
#